data_94b2325257196a073688c2d1a7afdcaa
#
_entry.id   94b2325257196a073688c2d1a7afdcaa
#
_cell.length_a   1.000
_cell.length_b   1.000
_cell.length_c   1.000
_cell.angle_alpha   90.00
_cell.angle_beta   90.00
_cell.angle_gamma   90.00
#
_symmetry.space_group_name_H-M   'P 1'
#
loop_
_entity.id
_entity.type
_entity.pdbx_description
1 polymer ?
#
loop_
_entity_poly.entity_id
_entity_poly.type
_entity_poly.pdbx_seq_one_letter_code
_entity_poly.pdbx_strand_id
1 'polypeptide(L)'
;KLIYSLAALTLAACSAEKQEPIDRPALVTRNNPSVTAVDSLASLSVGNGEFAFTTDITGLQTFPDVYKNGVPLGTQSQWGWHSFANPDGYKPEDAWREYDFGRGHKEIYSCQFKEEGRQREASNWLRVNPHRLHLGIVGLELEDGVTAFQLQNIQHKLDMWNGEVSSSFSISDVPYYVQTVCHPEYDMIAARVSSQLHPGIRFHFPYPTGGHCDDACNWNANDKHTTTLVSQDEQSAVLKRELDATTYYVTIRWEGKATLAEKSKNYFVLTPADTVLAFTCQFTPDESKTPAVTFAEAEKASSEYWNN
;
A
#
# COMPACT_ATOMS: atom_id res chain seq x y z
N LYS A 1 59.09 -15.17 -66.76
CA LYS A 1 58.61 -13.91 -66.19
C LYS A 1 57.43 -14.23 -65.25
N LEU A 2 57.73 -14.25 -63.96
CA LEU A 2 56.68 -14.39 -62.89
C LEU A 2 56.11 -13.02 -62.62
N ILE A 3 54.82 -12.92 -62.68
CA ILE A 3 54.04 -11.74 -62.20
C ILE A 3 53.50 -12.11 -60.86
N TYR A 4 54.00 -11.50 -59.79
CA TYR A 4 53.42 -11.59 -58.46
C TYR A 4 52.32 -10.55 -58.36
N SER A 5 51.05 -11.01 -58.26
CA SER A 5 49.94 -10.17 -57.94
C SER A 5 49.85 -10.07 -56.41
N LEU A 6 50.16 -8.89 -55.89
CA LEU A 6 50.01 -8.55 -54.48
C LEU A 6 48.55 -8.21 -54.24
N ALA A 7 47.79 -9.13 -53.64
CA ALA A 7 46.43 -8.84 -53.17
C ALA A 7 46.55 -8.11 -51.83
N ALA A 8 46.27 -6.82 -51.81
CA ALA A 8 46.10 -6.05 -50.57
C ALA A 8 44.78 -6.41 -49.92
N LEU A 9 44.82 -7.20 -48.86
CA LEU A 9 43.68 -7.34 -47.96
C LEU A 9 43.53 -6.05 -47.15
N THR A 10 42.58 -5.22 -47.51
CA THR A 10 42.10 -4.14 -46.65
C THR A 10 41.26 -4.77 -45.51
N LEU A 11 41.86 -4.93 -44.36
CA LEU A 11 41.13 -5.16 -43.10
C LEU A 11 40.30 -3.91 -42.82
N ALA A 12 39.00 -3.97 -43.14
CA ALA A 12 38.01 -3.06 -42.61
C ALA A 12 37.92 -3.35 -41.12
N ALA A 13 38.67 -2.61 -40.32
CA ALA A 13 38.44 -2.54 -38.88
C ALA A 13 37.05 -1.91 -38.69
N CYS A 14 36.06 -2.74 -38.46
CA CYS A 14 34.82 -2.26 -37.81
C CYS A 14 35.25 -1.66 -36.46
N SER A 15 35.40 -0.34 -36.43
CA SER A 15 35.41 0.36 -35.16
C SER A 15 34.06 0.06 -34.50
N ALA A 16 34.06 -0.87 -33.57
CA ALA A 16 32.90 -1.02 -32.67
C ALA A 16 32.72 0.34 -32.02
N GLU A 17 31.70 1.06 -32.46
CA GLU A 17 31.24 2.24 -31.69
C GLU A 17 31.11 1.77 -30.24
N LYS A 18 31.88 2.39 -29.34
CA LYS A 18 31.72 2.19 -27.92
C LYS A 18 30.28 2.56 -27.61
N GLN A 19 29.46 1.54 -27.41
CA GLN A 19 28.09 1.74 -26.98
C GLN A 19 28.18 2.46 -25.65
N GLU A 20 27.69 3.71 -25.59
CA GLU A 20 27.65 4.47 -24.37
C GLU A 20 26.86 3.65 -23.32
N PRO A 21 27.30 3.61 -22.06
CA PRO A 21 26.60 2.92 -21.02
C PRO A 21 25.16 3.46 -20.91
N ILE A 22 24.20 2.58 -20.74
CA ILE A 22 22.80 2.99 -20.56
C ILE A 22 22.71 3.85 -19.29
N ASP A 23 22.27 5.09 -19.42
CA ASP A 23 21.91 5.95 -18.30
C ASP A 23 20.59 5.46 -17.68
N ARG A 24 20.69 4.50 -16.75
CA ARG A 24 19.53 3.90 -16.08
C ARG A 24 18.72 4.91 -15.29
N PRO A 25 19.32 5.82 -14.50
CA PRO A 25 18.58 6.87 -13.82
C PRO A 25 17.70 7.69 -14.76
N ALA A 26 18.27 8.22 -15.85
CA ALA A 26 17.52 8.99 -16.84
C ALA A 26 16.45 8.15 -17.54
N LEU A 27 16.71 6.86 -17.80
CA LEU A 27 15.76 5.95 -18.42
C LEU A 27 14.53 5.70 -17.52
N VAL A 28 14.73 5.54 -16.20
CA VAL A 28 13.65 5.30 -15.23
C VAL A 28 12.91 6.59 -14.94
N THR A 29 13.63 7.66 -14.58
CA THR A 29 13.00 8.91 -14.09
C THR A 29 12.17 9.64 -15.14
N ARG A 30 12.47 9.49 -16.44
CA ARG A 30 11.62 10.04 -17.52
C ARG A 30 10.22 9.42 -17.57
N ASN A 31 10.04 8.24 -16.95
CA ASN A 31 8.77 7.52 -16.90
C ASN A 31 8.06 7.66 -15.52
N ASN A 32 8.59 8.51 -14.64
CA ASN A 32 7.96 8.74 -13.33
C ASN A 32 6.51 9.22 -13.51
N PRO A 33 5.52 8.50 -12.95
CA PRO A 33 4.12 8.94 -13.01
C PRO A 33 3.93 10.24 -12.23
N SER A 34 3.11 11.13 -12.78
CA SER A 34 2.77 12.40 -12.16
C SER A 34 1.28 12.68 -12.36
N VAL A 35 0.61 13.06 -11.28
CA VAL A 35 -0.83 13.32 -11.21
C VAL A 35 -1.05 14.74 -10.70
N THR A 36 -1.87 15.52 -11.39
CA THR A 36 -2.12 16.94 -11.07
C THR A 36 -3.59 17.26 -10.77
N ALA A 37 -4.43 16.24 -10.74
CA ALA A 37 -5.85 16.34 -10.42
C ALA A 37 -6.32 15.06 -9.72
N VAL A 38 -7.45 15.14 -9.05
CA VAL A 38 -8.08 13.94 -8.43
C VAL A 38 -8.53 12.98 -9.53
N ASP A 39 -7.98 11.78 -9.51
CA ASP A 39 -8.38 10.68 -10.37
C ASP A 39 -8.34 9.38 -9.56
N SER A 40 -9.51 8.78 -9.37
CA SER A 40 -9.65 7.54 -8.60
C SER A 40 -8.96 6.32 -9.22
N LEU A 41 -8.55 6.40 -10.49
CA LEU A 41 -7.81 5.36 -11.20
C LEU A 41 -6.30 5.58 -11.18
N ALA A 42 -5.82 6.73 -10.69
CA ALA A 42 -4.43 7.15 -10.72
C ALA A 42 -3.77 7.21 -9.33
N SER A 43 -4.13 6.29 -8.43
CA SER A 43 -3.40 6.13 -7.16
C SER A 43 -1.97 5.66 -7.41
N LEU A 44 -1.01 6.13 -6.60
CA LEU A 44 0.37 5.70 -6.64
C LEU A 44 0.66 4.78 -5.45
N SER A 45 1.72 3.98 -5.53
CA SER A 45 2.05 3.03 -4.48
C SER A 45 3.53 3.01 -4.18
N VAL A 46 3.88 2.80 -2.91
CA VAL A 46 5.20 2.38 -2.45
C VAL A 46 5.13 0.97 -1.88
N GLY A 47 6.23 0.25 -1.91
CA GLY A 47 6.26 -1.13 -1.41
C GLY A 47 7.67 -1.73 -1.51
N ASN A 48 7.82 -2.96 -1.00
CA ASN A 48 9.09 -3.70 -0.99
C ASN A 48 9.00 -5.11 -1.60
N GLY A 49 7.86 -5.43 -2.25
CA GLY A 49 7.59 -6.76 -2.81
C GLY A 49 6.78 -7.67 -1.88
N GLU A 50 6.87 -7.50 -0.58
CA GLU A 50 6.08 -8.22 0.44
C GLU A 50 5.01 -7.33 1.08
N PHE A 51 5.22 -6.04 1.10
CA PHE A 51 4.32 -5.01 1.61
C PHE A 51 4.02 -3.97 0.54
N ALA A 52 2.81 -3.43 0.55
CA ALA A 52 2.37 -2.37 -0.35
C ALA A 52 1.47 -1.36 0.38
N PHE A 53 1.68 -0.09 0.07
CA PHE A 53 0.90 1.04 0.55
C PHE A 53 0.50 1.92 -0.63
N THR A 54 -0.79 1.98 -0.92
CA THR A 54 -1.33 2.77 -2.02
C THR A 54 -1.78 4.14 -1.52
N THR A 55 -1.33 5.20 -2.17
CA THR A 55 -1.58 6.58 -1.78
C THR A 55 -2.59 7.27 -2.69
N ASP A 56 -3.36 8.19 -2.14
CA ASP A 56 -4.09 9.18 -2.90
C ASP A 56 -3.23 10.41 -3.22
N ILE A 57 -3.81 11.43 -3.81
CA ILE A 57 -3.14 12.68 -4.21
C ILE A 57 -2.48 13.46 -3.06
N THR A 58 -2.74 13.10 -1.80
CA THR A 58 -2.08 13.71 -0.65
C THR A 58 -0.73 13.07 -0.31
N GLY A 59 -0.39 11.93 -0.95
CA GLY A 59 0.80 11.14 -0.64
C GLY A 59 0.60 10.16 0.51
N LEU A 60 -0.59 10.14 1.11
CA LEU A 60 -1.05 9.22 2.14
C LEU A 60 -2.42 8.63 1.74
N GLN A 61 -3.26 8.22 2.70
CA GLN A 61 -4.59 7.64 2.45
C GLN A 61 -5.67 8.54 3.08
N THR A 62 -5.76 9.78 2.60
CA THR A 62 -6.64 10.81 3.18
C THR A 62 -8.09 10.69 2.72
N PHE A 63 -8.33 10.30 1.46
CA PHE A 63 -9.65 10.29 0.84
C PHE A 63 -10.05 8.91 0.28
N PRO A 64 -10.10 7.84 1.09
CA PRO A 64 -10.36 6.48 0.59
C PRO A 64 -11.69 6.34 -0.13
N ASP A 65 -12.73 7.08 0.29
CA ASP A 65 -14.05 7.03 -0.34
C ASP A 65 -14.07 7.47 -1.81
N VAL A 66 -13.13 8.33 -2.20
CA VAL A 66 -12.98 8.78 -3.60
C VAL A 66 -12.44 7.64 -4.46
N TYR A 67 -11.55 6.81 -3.91
CA TYR A 67 -10.80 5.78 -4.64
C TYR A 67 -11.47 4.40 -4.60
N LYS A 68 -12.43 4.15 -3.72
CA LYS A 68 -13.02 2.81 -3.50
C LYS A 68 -13.64 2.16 -4.74
N ASN A 69 -14.14 2.96 -5.69
CA ASN A 69 -14.72 2.48 -6.95
C ASN A 69 -13.74 2.57 -8.13
N GLY A 70 -12.50 2.97 -7.90
CA GLY A 70 -11.42 3.04 -8.87
C GLY A 70 -10.32 2.05 -8.52
N VAL A 71 -9.13 2.56 -8.16
CA VAL A 71 -8.06 1.78 -7.53
C VAL A 71 -8.11 2.04 -6.04
N PRO A 72 -8.71 1.13 -5.23
CA PRO A 72 -8.86 1.34 -3.80
C PRO A 72 -7.53 1.55 -3.10
N LEU A 73 -7.52 2.46 -2.13
CA LEU A 73 -6.34 2.65 -1.29
C LEU A 73 -6.20 1.44 -0.36
N GLY A 74 -4.99 0.90 -0.27
CA GLY A 74 -4.74 -0.30 0.49
C GLY A 74 -3.41 -0.25 1.24
N THR A 75 -3.40 -0.86 2.41
CA THR A 75 -2.20 -1.21 3.18
C THR A 75 -2.22 -2.71 3.34
N GLN A 76 -1.33 -3.42 2.68
CA GLN A 76 -1.34 -4.87 2.60
C GLN A 76 0.05 -5.46 2.80
N SER A 77 0.11 -6.61 3.46
CA SER A 77 1.34 -7.41 3.59
C SER A 77 1.10 -8.85 3.16
N GLN A 78 2.17 -9.54 2.78
CA GLN A 78 2.14 -10.94 2.36
C GLN A 78 1.60 -11.88 3.45
N TRP A 79 1.83 -11.59 4.74
CA TRP A 79 1.30 -12.36 5.87
C TRP A 79 -0.15 -11.99 6.23
N GLY A 80 -0.66 -10.84 5.76
CA GLY A 80 -1.95 -10.27 6.13
C GLY A 80 -3.13 -11.05 5.53
N TRP A 81 -3.41 -12.25 6.05
CA TRP A 81 -4.54 -13.08 5.67
C TRP A 81 -5.54 -13.23 6.80
N HIS A 82 -6.81 -13.31 6.43
CA HIS A 82 -7.91 -13.53 7.35
C HIS A 82 -8.89 -14.55 6.78
N SER A 83 -9.60 -15.24 7.65
CA SER A 83 -10.71 -16.11 7.30
C SER A 83 -11.82 -15.94 8.33
N PHE A 84 -13.04 -15.81 7.86
CA PHE A 84 -14.21 -15.91 8.71
C PHE A 84 -14.38 -17.34 9.23
N ALA A 85 -15.04 -17.49 10.37
CA ALA A 85 -15.40 -18.78 10.92
C ALA A 85 -16.21 -19.61 9.90
N ASN A 86 -16.07 -20.93 9.97
CA ASN A 86 -16.79 -21.90 9.16
C ASN A 86 -17.71 -22.78 10.03
N PRO A 87 -18.78 -22.20 10.64
CA PRO A 87 -19.65 -22.95 11.55
C PRO A 87 -20.43 -24.06 10.83
N ASP A 88 -20.71 -23.89 9.54
CA ASP A 88 -21.47 -24.86 8.72
C ASP A 88 -20.59 -25.95 8.11
N GLY A 89 -19.27 -25.91 8.35
CA GLY A 89 -18.32 -26.91 7.93
C GLY A 89 -18.25 -27.08 6.41
N TYR A 90 -18.30 -25.98 5.65
CA TYR A 90 -18.14 -26.01 4.19
C TYR A 90 -16.79 -26.57 3.79
N LYS A 91 -16.80 -27.40 2.74
CA LYS A 91 -15.63 -28.04 2.15
C LYS A 91 -15.52 -27.68 0.68
N PRO A 92 -14.35 -27.76 0.07
CA PRO A 92 -14.19 -27.55 -1.37
C PRO A 92 -15.14 -28.39 -2.23
N GLU A 93 -15.41 -29.64 -1.80
CA GLU A 93 -16.29 -30.58 -2.50
C GLU A 93 -17.75 -30.11 -2.57
N ASP A 94 -18.20 -29.32 -1.58
CA ASP A 94 -19.54 -28.71 -1.58
C ASP A 94 -19.74 -27.72 -2.74
N ALA A 95 -18.65 -27.18 -3.31
CA ALA A 95 -18.67 -26.25 -4.43
C ALA A 95 -18.31 -26.90 -5.77
N TRP A 96 -18.24 -28.24 -5.83
CA TRP A 96 -17.90 -28.95 -7.05
C TRP A 96 -19.12 -29.24 -7.92
N ARG A 97 -18.91 -29.19 -9.27
CA ARG A 97 -19.86 -29.60 -10.28
C ARG A 97 -19.14 -30.43 -11.34
N GLU A 98 -19.68 -31.60 -11.65
CA GLU A 98 -19.22 -32.42 -12.78
C GLU A 98 -19.77 -31.84 -14.09
N TYR A 99 -18.90 -31.68 -15.07
CA TYR A 99 -19.23 -31.31 -16.44
C TYR A 99 -18.90 -32.47 -17.39
N ASP A 100 -19.84 -32.80 -18.28
CA ASP A 100 -19.65 -33.79 -19.34
C ASP A 100 -19.28 -33.04 -20.63
N PHE A 101 -18.06 -33.25 -21.11
CA PHE A 101 -17.56 -32.68 -22.36
C PHE A 101 -17.82 -33.60 -23.57
N GLY A 102 -18.56 -34.66 -23.38
CA GLY A 102 -18.86 -35.67 -24.40
C GLY A 102 -17.77 -36.73 -24.56
N ARG A 103 -18.08 -37.79 -25.32
CA ARG A 103 -17.17 -38.93 -25.58
C ARG A 103 -16.65 -39.62 -24.30
N GLY A 104 -17.41 -39.55 -23.21
CA GLY A 104 -17.02 -40.12 -21.92
C GLY A 104 -16.01 -39.28 -21.11
N HIS A 105 -15.72 -38.07 -21.56
CA HIS A 105 -14.82 -37.13 -20.84
C HIS A 105 -15.64 -36.30 -19.88
N LYS A 106 -15.45 -36.51 -18.57
CA LYS A 106 -16.09 -35.81 -17.49
C LYS A 106 -15.04 -35.22 -16.57
N GLU A 107 -15.23 -33.97 -16.15
CA GLU A 107 -14.32 -33.25 -15.25
C GLU A 107 -15.08 -32.51 -14.16
N ILE A 108 -14.46 -32.40 -13.00
CA ILE A 108 -14.99 -31.70 -11.84
C ILE A 108 -14.36 -30.32 -11.74
N TYR A 109 -15.20 -29.30 -11.62
CA TYR A 109 -14.78 -27.90 -11.40
C TYR A 109 -15.41 -27.33 -10.14
N SER A 110 -14.67 -26.50 -9.43
CA SER A 110 -15.25 -25.62 -8.42
C SER A 110 -16.06 -24.52 -9.11
N CYS A 111 -17.31 -24.37 -8.72
CA CYS A 111 -18.26 -23.48 -9.37
C CYS A 111 -18.93 -22.53 -8.37
N GLN A 112 -19.32 -21.37 -8.87
CA GLN A 112 -20.25 -20.50 -8.17
C GLN A 112 -21.68 -20.93 -8.53
N PHE A 113 -22.46 -21.33 -7.53
CA PHE A 113 -23.86 -21.75 -7.73
C PHE A 113 -24.79 -20.54 -7.62
N LYS A 114 -25.81 -20.48 -8.49
CA LYS A 114 -26.82 -19.42 -8.48
C LYS A 114 -28.07 -19.84 -7.69
N GLU A 115 -28.37 -21.13 -7.69
CA GLU A 115 -29.49 -21.71 -6.98
C GLU A 115 -29.27 -21.70 -5.49
N GLU A 116 -30.30 -21.40 -4.69
CA GLU A 116 -30.23 -21.41 -3.24
C GLU A 116 -29.91 -22.79 -2.68
N GLY A 117 -29.22 -22.84 -1.55
CA GLY A 117 -28.85 -24.08 -0.87
C GLY A 117 -27.35 -24.17 -0.55
N ARG A 118 -26.99 -25.28 0.09
CA ARG A 118 -25.63 -25.52 0.64
C ARG A 118 -24.51 -25.29 -0.38
N GLN A 119 -24.70 -25.67 -1.66
CA GLN A 119 -23.67 -25.50 -2.69
C GLN A 119 -23.38 -24.01 -2.96
N ARG A 120 -24.44 -23.16 -3.00
CA ARG A 120 -24.27 -21.71 -3.14
C ARG A 120 -23.61 -21.10 -1.91
N GLU A 121 -24.04 -21.48 -0.72
CA GLU A 121 -23.50 -20.99 0.54
C GLU A 121 -22.02 -21.38 0.67
N ALA A 122 -21.67 -22.65 0.40
CA ALA A 122 -20.30 -23.13 0.39
C ALA A 122 -19.44 -22.40 -0.64
N SER A 123 -19.92 -22.25 -1.88
CA SER A 123 -19.16 -21.54 -2.93
C SER A 123 -18.94 -20.05 -2.59
N ASN A 124 -19.91 -19.41 -1.96
CA ASN A 124 -19.77 -18.02 -1.49
C ASN A 124 -18.76 -17.92 -0.34
N TRP A 125 -18.82 -18.83 0.64
CA TRP A 125 -17.89 -18.87 1.76
C TRP A 125 -16.44 -19.13 1.27
N LEU A 126 -16.25 -20.12 0.39
CA LEU A 126 -14.95 -20.45 -0.20
C LEU A 126 -14.38 -19.30 -1.05
N ARG A 127 -15.23 -18.51 -1.70
CA ARG A 127 -14.82 -17.37 -2.50
C ARG A 127 -14.23 -16.24 -1.68
N VAL A 128 -14.74 -16.03 -0.46
CA VAL A 128 -14.29 -14.96 0.42
C VAL A 128 -13.25 -15.42 1.45
N ASN A 129 -12.89 -16.72 1.48
CA ASN A 129 -11.98 -17.26 2.50
C ASN A 129 -10.90 -18.17 1.87
N PRO A 130 -9.62 -17.98 2.21
CA PRO A 130 -9.10 -16.82 2.93
C PRO A 130 -9.07 -15.58 2.05
N HIS A 131 -8.99 -14.39 2.64
CA HIS A 131 -8.84 -13.13 1.94
C HIS A 131 -7.71 -12.27 2.51
N ARG A 132 -7.22 -11.33 1.70
CA ARG A 132 -6.23 -10.35 2.12
C ARG A 132 -6.84 -9.33 3.07
N LEU A 133 -6.11 -8.99 4.14
CA LEU A 133 -6.48 -7.90 5.04
C LEU A 133 -6.04 -6.56 4.50
N HIS A 134 -6.91 -5.58 4.61
CA HIS A 134 -6.52 -4.18 4.65
C HIS A 134 -6.06 -3.86 6.08
N LEU A 135 -4.76 -3.61 6.26
CA LEU A 135 -4.15 -3.47 7.59
C LEU A 135 -4.47 -2.14 8.29
N GLY A 136 -5.09 -1.22 7.60
CA GLY A 136 -5.51 0.08 8.13
C GLY A 136 -5.14 1.23 7.19
N ILE A 137 -5.83 2.35 7.35
CA ILE A 137 -5.53 3.61 6.68
C ILE A 137 -4.52 4.41 7.50
N VAL A 138 -3.54 5.00 6.81
CA VAL A 138 -2.68 6.06 7.33
C VAL A 138 -2.88 7.29 6.45
N GLY A 139 -3.53 8.31 6.96
CA GLY A 139 -3.92 9.50 6.19
C GLY A 139 -3.80 10.80 6.99
N LEU A 140 -3.93 11.93 6.31
CA LEU A 140 -4.04 13.20 7.00
C LEU A 140 -5.37 13.28 7.76
N GLU A 141 -5.31 13.81 8.96
CA GLU A 141 -6.48 14.25 9.71
C GLU A 141 -6.74 15.70 9.37
N LEU A 142 -7.70 15.95 8.50
CA LEU A 142 -8.09 17.28 8.05
C LEU A 142 -9.33 17.76 8.79
N GLU A 143 -9.65 19.05 8.69
CA GLU A 143 -10.88 19.61 9.21
C GLU A 143 -12.12 18.94 8.57
N ASP A 144 -13.19 18.85 9.34
CA ASP A 144 -14.46 18.27 8.87
C ASP A 144 -14.99 19.05 7.65
N GLY A 145 -15.41 18.29 6.64
CA GLY A 145 -15.95 18.83 5.40
C GLY A 145 -14.93 19.13 4.29
N VAL A 146 -13.63 18.99 4.56
CA VAL A 146 -12.61 19.05 3.50
C VAL A 146 -12.72 17.81 2.61
N THR A 147 -12.80 18.04 1.30
CA THR A 147 -12.88 16.97 0.29
C THR A 147 -11.67 17.02 -0.63
N ALA A 148 -11.37 15.90 -1.31
CA ALA A 148 -10.28 15.83 -2.28
C ALA A 148 -10.41 16.88 -3.40
N PHE A 149 -11.63 17.22 -3.77
CA PHE A 149 -11.92 18.17 -4.86
C PHE A 149 -11.72 19.64 -4.48
N GLN A 150 -11.45 19.93 -3.21
CA GLN A 150 -11.08 21.28 -2.74
C GLN A 150 -9.57 21.51 -2.74
N LEU A 151 -8.77 20.47 -2.98
CA LEU A 151 -7.32 20.58 -3.07
C LEU A 151 -6.96 21.33 -4.36
N GLN A 152 -6.02 22.26 -4.24
CA GLN A 152 -5.51 23.11 -5.33
C GLN A 152 -4.00 22.90 -5.51
N ASN A 153 -3.49 23.26 -6.68
CA ASN A 153 -2.05 23.21 -6.98
C ASN A 153 -1.44 21.82 -6.78
N ILE A 154 -2.20 20.78 -7.11
CA ILE A 154 -1.81 19.38 -6.89
C ILE A 154 -0.60 19.01 -7.76
N GLN A 155 0.43 18.49 -7.12
CA GLN A 155 1.56 17.82 -7.75
C GLN A 155 1.81 16.52 -6.97
N HIS A 156 1.44 15.38 -7.53
CA HIS A 156 1.60 14.07 -6.92
C HIS A 156 2.44 13.19 -7.83
N LYS A 157 3.61 12.75 -7.38
CA LYS A 157 4.61 12.07 -8.20
C LYS A 157 5.20 10.87 -7.49
N LEU A 158 5.41 9.78 -8.22
CA LEU A 158 6.28 8.69 -7.79
C LEU A 158 7.65 8.82 -8.47
N ASP A 159 8.69 8.95 -7.69
CA ASP A 159 10.06 8.77 -8.14
C ASP A 159 10.43 7.28 -8.09
N MET A 160 10.34 6.62 -9.23
CA MET A 160 10.60 5.19 -9.35
C MET A 160 12.08 4.83 -9.13
N TRP A 161 12.98 5.80 -9.28
CA TRP A 161 14.42 5.58 -9.05
C TRP A 161 14.77 5.52 -7.56
N ASN A 162 14.06 6.27 -6.73
CA ASN A 162 14.27 6.33 -5.29
C ASN A 162 13.19 5.60 -4.48
N GLY A 163 12.10 5.14 -5.12
CA GLY A 163 10.97 4.51 -4.45
C GLY A 163 10.20 5.48 -3.54
N GLU A 164 10.13 6.77 -3.93
CA GLU A 164 9.47 7.81 -3.13
C GLU A 164 8.23 8.37 -3.83
N VAL A 165 7.15 8.47 -3.10
CA VAL A 165 5.99 9.30 -3.46
C VAL A 165 6.13 10.66 -2.81
N SER A 166 6.07 11.72 -3.62
CA SER A 166 6.03 13.10 -3.17
C SER A 166 4.73 13.77 -3.61
N SER A 167 4.11 14.51 -2.69
CA SER A 167 2.89 15.29 -2.95
C SER A 167 3.04 16.72 -2.46
N SER A 168 2.58 17.67 -3.26
CA SER A 168 2.32 19.03 -2.84
C SER A 168 0.94 19.47 -3.31
N PHE A 169 0.23 20.18 -2.45
CA PHE A 169 -1.09 20.75 -2.72
C PHE A 169 -1.38 21.88 -1.75
N SER A 170 -2.47 22.61 -1.96
CA SER A 170 -2.94 23.60 -1.00
C SER A 170 -4.41 23.38 -0.64
N ILE A 171 -4.75 23.74 0.60
CA ILE A 171 -6.12 23.80 1.12
C ILE A 171 -6.31 25.23 1.63
N SER A 172 -7.30 25.97 1.10
CA SER A 172 -7.54 27.38 1.46
C SER A 172 -6.25 28.22 1.42
N ASP A 173 -5.50 28.08 0.32
CA ASP A 173 -4.21 28.73 0.05
C ASP A 173 -3.04 28.34 0.99
N VAL A 174 -3.25 27.45 1.95
CA VAL A 174 -2.17 26.94 2.81
C VAL A 174 -1.53 25.72 2.17
N PRO A 175 -0.19 25.73 1.96
CA PRO A 175 0.50 24.64 1.31
C PRO A 175 0.73 23.44 2.25
N TYR A 176 0.68 22.25 1.64
CA TYR A 176 1.04 20.96 2.22
C TYR A 176 2.12 20.30 1.37
N TYR A 177 3.09 19.67 2.03
CA TYR A 177 4.12 18.87 1.41
C TYR A 177 4.20 17.53 2.12
N VAL A 178 4.13 16.44 1.37
CA VAL A 178 4.15 15.07 1.89
C VAL A 178 5.16 14.27 1.10
N GLN A 179 6.03 13.55 1.80
CA GLN A 179 6.93 12.54 1.26
C GLN A 179 6.60 11.21 1.91
N THR A 180 6.56 10.13 1.13
CA THR A 180 6.24 8.79 1.62
C THR A 180 7.12 7.77 0.93
N VAL A 181 7.80 6.93 1.72
CA VAL A 181 8.62 5.81 1.27
C VAL A 181 8.22 4.52 1.97
N CYS A 182 8.56 3.38 1.39
CA CYS A 182 8.48 2.08 2.04
C CYS A 182 9.89 1.60 2.41
N HIS A 183 10.06 1.08 3.62
CA HIS A 183 11.32 0.45 4.01
C HIS A 183 11.53 -0.86 3.23
N PRO A 184 12.74 -1.14 2.69
CA PRO A 184 12.95 -2.32 1.85
C PRO A 184 12.87 -3.66 2.59
N GLU A 185 13.13 -3.69 3.89
CA GLU A 185 13.20 -4.93 4.68
C GLU A 185 12.04 -5.09 5.69
N TYR A 186 11.29 -4.02 5.97
CA TYR A 186 10.19 -4.02 6.94
C TYR A 186 8.87 -3.64 6.27
N ASP A 187 7.78 -4.23 6.73
CA ASP A 187 6.42 -3.82 6.38
C ASP A 187 6.11 -2.47 7.03
N MET A 188 6.78 -1.43 6.54
CA MET A 188 6.83 -0.11 7.14
C MET A 188 6.75 0.97 6.09
N ILE A 189 5.87 1.93 6.31
CA ILE A 189 5.96 3.24 5.65
C ILE A 189 6.68 4.22 6.55
N ALA A 190 7.43 5.12 5.94
CA ALA A 190 7.91 6.34 6.57
C ALA A 190 7.38 7.54 5.80
N ALA A 191 6.87 8.54 6.52
CA ALA A 191 6.35 9.75 5.89
C ALA A 191 6.79 11.00 6.63
N ARG A 192 6.95 12.09 5.85
CA ARG A 192 7.19 13.44 6.36
C ARG A 192 6.10 14.35 5.82
N VAL A 193 5.41 15.03 6.72
CA VAL A 193 4.35 15.98 6.41
C VAL A 193 4.74 17.37 6.89
N SER A 194 4.57 18.38 6.04
CA SER A 194 4.83 19.78 6.37
C SER A 194 3.64 20.66 5.98
N SER A 195 3.11 21.42 6.93
CA SER A 195 2.10 22.47 6.70
C SER A 195 2.01 23.40 7.91
N GLN A 196 1.65 24.65 7.67
CA GLN A 196 1.38 25.63 8.74
C GLN A 196 0.09 25.31 9.55
N LEU A 197 -0.76 24.39 9.04
CA LEU A 197 -1.97 23.98 9.75
C LEU A 197 -1.76 22.80 10.70
N HIS A 198 -0.50 22.31 10.85
CA HIS A 198 -0.15 21.20 11.75
C HIS A 198 -1.09 20.00 11.61
N PRO A 199 -1.30 19.43 10.40
CA PRO A 199 -2.27 18.37 10.23
C PRO A 199 -1.88 17.14 11.04
N GLY A 200 -2.86 16.57 11.74
CA GLY A 200 -2.71 15.28 12.38
C GLY A 200 -2.58 14.16 11.37
N ILE A 201 -2.09 13.02 11.82
CA ILE A 201 -2.10 11.77 11.05
C ILE A 201 -3.10 10.82 11.70
N ARG A 202 -4.06 10.36 10.92
CA ARG A 202 -5.02 9.36 11.38
C ARG A 202 -4.56 7.95 11.04
N PHE A 203 -4.84 7.04 11.94
CA PHE A 203 -4.73 5.59 11.80
C PHE A 203 -6.12 5.02 12.03
N HIS A 204 -6.75 4.51 10.99
CA HIS A 204 -8.10 4.00 11.05
C HIS A 204 -8.16 2.57 10.53
N PHE A 205 -8.76 1.68 11.29
CA PHE A 205 -8.73 0.24 11.06
C PHE A 205 -10.11 -0.30 10.75
N PRO A 206 -10.31 -0.99 9.61
CA PRO A 206 -11.57 -1.58 9.23
C PRO A 206 -11.76 -3.00 9.76
N TYR A 207 -13.00 -3.49 9.68
CA TYR A 207 -13.30 -4.91 9.69
C TYR A 207 -13.38 -5.43 8.24
N PRO A 208 -12.83 -6.62 7.92
CA PRO A 208 -12.82 -7.12 6.55
C PRO A 208 -14.20 -7.59 6.09
N THR A 209 -14.45 -7.55 4.78
CA THR A 209 -15.65 -8.13 4.14
C THR A 209 -15.34 -9.37 3.31
N GLY A 210 -14.06 -9.57 2.95
CA GLY A 210 -13.65 -10.57 1.96
C GLY A 210 -14.11 -10.22 0.55
N GLY A 211 -14.54 -8.99 0.29
CA GLY A 211 -14.89 -8.47 -1.03
C GLY A 211 -13.71 -8.53 -2.00
N HIS A 212 -14.00 -8.55 -3.31
CA HIS A 212 -12.98 -8.57 -4.36
C HIS A 212 -13.28 -7.58 -5.49
N CYS A 213 -14.32 -6.76 -5.29
CA CYS A 213 -14.77 -5.74 -6.24
C CYS A 213 -14.78 -4.34 -5.63
N ASP A 214 -14.27 -4.19 -4.40
CA ASP A 214 -14.24 -2.95 -3.62
C ASP A 214 -12.99 -2.92 -2.73
N ASP A 215 -12.95 -2.03 -1.74
CA ASP A 215 -11.85 -1.93 -0.76
C ASP A 215 -11.81 -3.09 0.24
N ALA A 216 -12.73 -4.05 0.15
CA ALA A 216 -12.89 -5.21 1.03
C ALA A 216 -13.07 -4.85 2.52
N CYS A 217 -13.57 -3.65 2.83
CA CYS A 217 -13.64 -3.07 4.15
C CYS A 217 -15.06 -2.74 4.59
N ASN A 218 -15.35 -2.96 5.87
CA ASN A 218 -16.52 -2.42 6.56
C ASN A 218 -16.06 -1.46 7.68
N TRP A 219 -16.08 -0.16 7.37
CA TRP A 219 -15.64 0.91 8.27
C TRP A 219 -16.62 1.17 9.43
N ASN A 220 -17.84 0.62 9.36
CA ASN A 220 -18.90 0.80 10.35
C ASN A 220 -19.02 -0.38 11.32
N ALA A 221 -18.29 -1.48 11.13
CA ALA A 221 -18.39 -2.68 11.96
C ALA A 221 -17.47 -2.62 13.20
N ASN A 222 -17.41 -1.47 13.85
CA ASN A 222 -16.50 -1.20 14.98
C ASN A 222 -16.72 -2.09 16.21
N ASP A 223 -17.84 -2.78 16.32
CA ASP A 223 -18.16 -3.75 17.36
C ASP A 223 -17.57 -5.14 17.12
N LYS A 224 -17.13 -5.46 15.90
CA LYS A 224 -16.61 -6.77 15.51
C LYS A 224 -15.10 -6.92 15.69
N HIS A 225 -14.40 -5.86 16.00
CA HIS A 225 -12.95 -5.86 16.14
C HIS A 225 -12.50 -4.82 17.16
N THR A 226 -11.25 -4.95 17.61
CA THR A 226 -10.71 -4.06 18.64
C THR A 226 -9.28 -3.64 18.27
N THR A 227 -8.99 -2.36 18.52
CA THR A 227 -7.61 -1.82 18.52
C THR A 227 -7.30 -1.38 19.95
N THR A 228 -6.26 -1.95 20.53
CA THR A 228 -5.83 -1.63 21.90
C THR A 228 -4.48 -0.92 21.84
N LEU A 229 -4.36 0.21 22.52
CA LEU A 229 -3.06 0.84 22.78
C LEU A 229 -2.31 0.01 23.84
N VAL A 230 -1.30 -0.74 23.40
CA VAL A 230 -0.52 -1.66 24.27
C VAL A 230 0.53 -0.90 25.06
N SER A 231 1.23 0.01 24.39
CA SER A 231 2.26 0.86 25.01
C SER A 231 2.37 2.19 24.28
N GLN A 232 2.78 3.21 25.02
CA GLN A 232 3.08 4.53 24.48
C GLN A 232 4.20 5.16 25.30
N ASP A 233 5.13 5.82 24.63
CA ASP A 233 6.14 6.69 25.21
C ASP A 233 6.13 8.06 24.52
N GLU A 234 7.20 8.86 24.70
CA GLU A 234 7.26 10.22 24.17
C GLU A 234 7.31 10.27 22.62
N GLN A 235 7.77 9.21 21.97
CA GLN A 235 8.03 9.18 20.52
C GLN A 235 7.59 7.88 19.86
N SER A 236 6.88 7.01 20.57
CA SER A 236 6.36 5.78 19.99
C SER A 236 5.06 5.31 20.62
N ALA A 237 4.32 4.50 19.89
CA ALA A 237 3.17 3.77 20.39
C ALA A 237 3.03 2.43 19.67
N VAL A 238 2.51 1.44 20.38
CA VAL A 238 2.19 0.13 19.84
C VAL A 238 0.69 -0.11 19.99
N LEU A 239 0.04 -0.36 18.87
CA LEU A 239 -1.36 -0.74 18.80
C LEU A 239 -1.47 -2.24 18.50
N LYS A 240 -2.32 -2.95 19.24
CA LYS A 240 -2.71 -4.34 18.97
C LYS A 240 -4.06 -4.37 18.29
N ARG A 241 -4.13 -5.06 17.18
CA ARG A 241 -5.36 -5.29 16.42
C ARG A 241 -5.86 -6.70 16.64
N GLU A 242 -7.12 -6.84 16.96
CA GLU A 242 -7.79 -8.14 17.17
C GLU A 242 -9.09 -8.18 16.39
N LEU A 243 -9.21 -9.16 15.48
CA LEU A 243 -10.39 -9.39 14.65
C LEU A 243 -10.55 -10.89 14.43
N ASP A 244 -11.63 -11.48 14.91
CA ASP A 244 -11.88 -12.93 14.92
C ASP A 244 -10.68 -13.71 15.50
N ALA A 245 -10.09 -14.62 14.71
CA ALA A 245 -8.89 -15.38 15.09
C ALA A 245 -7.58 -14.70 14.70
N THR A 246 -7.64 -13.50 14.11
CA THR A 246 -6.45 -12.79 13.58
C THR A 246 -6.04 -11.69 14.56
N THR A 247 -4.74 -11.66 14.83
CA THR A 247 -4.09 -10.60 15.61
C THR A 247 -2.90 -10.07 14.84
N TYR A 248 -2.68 -8.74 14.90
CA TYR A 248 -1.46 -8.12 14.41
C TYR A 248 -1.16 -6.83 15.17
N TYR A 249 0.03 -6.28 14.98
CA TYR A 249 0.50 -5.10 15.71
C TYR A 249 0.87 -3.98 14.74
N VAL A 250 0.67 -2.74 15.20
CA VAL A 250 1.04 -1.53 14.47
C VAL A 250 1.92 -0.70 15.40
N THR A 251 3.18 -0.55 15.02
CA THR A 251 4.14 0.29 15.74
C THR A 251 4.26 1.63 15.02
N ILE A 252 3.92 2.70 15.71
CA ILE A 252 4.01 4.07 15.20
C ILE A 252 5.16 4.74 15.96
N ARG A 253 6.09 5.37 15.24
CA ARG A 253 7.17 6.20 15.82
C ARG A 253 7.16 7.56 15.15
N TRP A 254 7.49 8.60 15.90
CA TRP A 254 7.54 9.96 15.37
C TRP A 254 8.73 10.71 15.89
N GLU A 255 9.14 11.73 15.15
CA GLU A 255 10.20 12.64 15.47
C GLU A 255 9.61 13.96 16.00
N GLY A 256 10.26 14.57 16.98
CA GLY A 256 9.76 15.79 17.60
C GLY A 256 8.66 15.56 18.63
N LYS A 257 7.81 16.56 18.84
CA LYS A 257 6.72 16.53 19.83
C LYS A 257 5.40 16.26 19.13
N ALA A 258 4.75 15.18 19.50
CA ALA A 258 3.40 14.86 19.06
C ALA A 258 2.66 14.04 20.13
N THR A 259 1.34 13.95 20.03
CA THR A 259 0.50 13.18 20.94
C THR A 259 -0.38 12.24 20.14
N LEU A 260 -0.30 10.93 20.41
CA LEU A 260 -1.24 9.96 19.87
C LEU A 260 -2.42 9.80 20.81
N ALA A 261 -3.64 9.89 20.30
CA ALA A 261 -4.85 9.69 21.06
C ALA A 261 -5.90 8.90 20.26
N GLU A 262 -6.69 8.07 20.95
CA GLU A 262 -7.88 7.45 20.36
C GLU A 262 -8.99 8.51 20.25
N LYS A 263 -9.42 8.80 19.02
CA LYS A 263 -10.51 9.75 18.73
C LYS A 263 -11.87 9.07 18.78
N SER A 264 -11.91 7.83 18.31
CA SER A 264 -13.06 6.94 18.41
C SER A 264 -12.61 5.49 18.27
N LYS A 265 -13.50 4.52 18.49
CA LYS A 265 -13.16 3.10 18.43
C LYS A 265 -12.47 2.72 17.11
N ASN A 266 -11.27 2.13 17.21
CA ASN A 266 -10.40 1.75 16.09
C ASN A 266 -9.87 2.94 15.25
N TYR A 267 -9.92 4.15 15.78
CA TYR A 267 -9.50 5.38 15.11
C TYR A 267 -8.59 6.19 16.03
N PHE A 268 -7.34 6.35 15.65
CA PHE A 268 -6.31 7.07 16.40
C PHE A 268 -5.79 8.26 15.60
N VAL A 269 -5.39 9.32 16.28
CA VAL A 269 -4.81 10.51 15.66
C VAL A 269 -3.52 10.87 16.37
N LEU A 270 -2.45 11.01 15.58
CA LEU A 270 -1.17 11.58 16.00
C LEU A 270 -1.19 13.07 15.67
N THR A 271 -1.22 13.92 16.68
CA THR A 271 -1.29 15.38 16.54
C THR A 271 0.09 15.98 16.82
N PRO A 272 0.76 16.62 15.84
CA PRO A 272 2.04 17.25 16.02
C PRO A 272 1.91 18.61 16.72
N ALA A 273 2.96 18.99 17.47
CA ALA A 273 3.11 20.35 18.01
C ALA A 273 3.72 21.32 17.00
N ASP A 274 4.49 20.80 16.05
CA ASP A 274 5.27 21.56 15.07
C ASP A 274 4.66 21.50 13.67
N THR A 275 5.09 22.39 12.76
CA THR A 275 4.65 22.44 11.35
C THR A 275 5.19 21.31 10.50
N VAL A 276 6.13 20.52 11.00
CA VAL A 276 6.71 19.35 10.35
C VAL A 276 6.56 18.14 11.26
N LEU A 277 6.01 17.07 10.73
CA LEU A 277 5.94 15.77 11.39
C LEU A 277 6.60 14.72 10.48
N ALA A 278 7.63 14.07 11.00
CA ALA A 278 8.17 12.84 10.40
C ALA A 278 7.78 11.66 11.28
N PHE A 279 7.33 10.56 10.66
CA PHE A 279 6.91 9.37 11.38
C PHE A 279 7.13 8.10 10.55
N THR A 280 7.18 6.97 11.25
CA THR A 280 7.13 5.63 10.66
C THR A 280 5.93 4.87 11.21
N CYS A 281 5.34 4.01 10.38
CA CYS A 281 4.24 3.11 10.74
C CYS A 281 4.56 1.72 10.22
N GLN A 282 4.80 0.78 11.13
CA GLN A 282 5.17 -0.60 10.83
C GLN A 282 4.05 -1.55 11.24
N PHE A 283 3.82 -2.57 10.40
CA PHE A 283 2.83 -3.62 10.62
C PHE A 283 3.55 -4.95 10.82
N THR A 284 3.19 -5.72 11.88
CA THR A 284 3.79 -7.02 12.18
C THR A 284 2.74 -8.05 12.60
N PRO A 285 2.90 -9.34 12.24
CA PRO A 285 1.96 -10.38 12.64
C PRO A 285 2.03 -10.74 14.13
N ASP A 286 3.12 -10.40 14.78
CA ASP A 286 3.39 -10.69 16.18
C ASP A 286 3.95 -9.45 16.91
N GLU A 287 4.04 -9.51 18.24
CA GLU A 287 4.62 -8.47 19.09
C GLU A 287 6.15 -8.50 18.99
N SER A 288 6.67 -8.21 17.83
CA SER A 288 8.11 -8.17 17.58
C SER A 288 8.71 -6.86 18.11
N LYS A 289 9.95 -6.93 18.59
CA LYS A 289 10.75 -5.71 18.80
C LYS A 289 11.16 -5.17 17.44
N THR A 290 10.47 -4.12 17.01
CA THR A 290 10.80 -3.45 15.77
C THR A 290 11.95 -2.46 16.00
N PRO A 291 12.91 -2.35 15.07
CA PRO A 291 13.96 -1.34 15.18
C PRO A 291 13.37 0.05 15.18
N ALA A 292 14.01 0.97 15.88
CA ALA A 292 13.70 2.38 15.75
C ALA A 292 14.32 2.88 14.45
N VAL A 293 13.48 3.16 13.46
CA VAL A 293 13.87 3.71 12.15
C VAL A 293 13.29 5.10 12.03
N THR A 294 14.12 6.09 11.73
CA THR A 294 13.70 7.47 11.42
C THR A 294 13.24 7.57 9.96
N PHE A 295 12.54 8.66 9.62
CA PHE A 295 12.20 8.94 8.23
C PHE A 295 13.44 8.97 7.33
N ALA A 296 14.49 9.67 7.75
CA ALA A 296 15.71 9.80 6.95
C ALA A 296 16.44 8.46 6.72
N GLU A 297 16.42 7.55 7.70
CA GLU A 297 16.98 6.21 7.55
C GLU A 297 16.15 5.37 6.58
N ALA A 298 14.82 5.44 6.65
CA ALA A 298 13.94 4.73 5.74
C ALA A 298 14.04 5.27 4.30
N GLU A 299 14.09 6.60 4.12
CA GLU A 299 14.29 7.27 2.83
C GLU A 299 15.61 6.83 2.18
N LYS A 300 16.70 6.85 2.95
CA LYS A 300 18.00 6.38 2.49
C LYS A 300 17.97 4.90 2.11
N ALA A 301 17.39 4.04 2.95
CA ALA A 301 17.30 2.61 2.69
C ALA A 301 16.48 2.32 1.43
N SER A 302 15.34 3.01 1.23
CA SER A 302 14.52 2.91 0.01
C SER A 302 15.34 3.30 -1.24
N SER A 303 15.99 4.47 -1.20
CA SER A 303 16.82 4.95 -2.31
C SER A 303 17.96 3.98 -2.64
N GLU A 304 18.70 3.49 -1.65
CA GLU A 304 19.77 2.51 -1.86
C GLU A 304 19.27 1.20 -2.44
N TYR A 305 18.08 0.74 -2.05
CA TYR A 305 17.46 -0.48 -2.58
C TYR A 305 17.06 -0.35 -4.05
N TRP A 306 16.39 0.74 -4.41
CA TRP A 306 15.88 0.94 -5.76
C TRP A 306 16.95 1.38 -6.76
N ASN A 307 18.06 1.97 -6.29
CA ASN A 307 19.19 2.41 -7.12
C ASN A 307 20.16 1.27 -7.49
N ASN A 308 20.06 0.09 -6.88
CA ASN A 308 20.86 -1.09 -7.20
C ASN A 308 20.14 -1.96 -8.24
#